data_9cafff808cbaf420be2639f152ef7558
#
_entry.id   9cafff808cbaf420be2639f152ef7558
#
_cell.length_a   1.000
_cell.length_b   1.000
_cell.length_c   1.000
_cell.angle_alpha   90.00
_cell.angle_beta   90.00
_cell.angle_gamma   90.00
#
_symmetry.space_group_name_H-M   'P 1'
#
loop_
_entity.id
_entity.type
_entity.pdbx_description
1 polymer ?
#
loop_
_entity_poly.entity_id
_entity_poly.type
_entity_poly.pdbx_seq_one_letter_code
_entity_poly.pdbx_strand_id
1 'polypeptide(L)'
;MAYQLRLYAPTGVGITSLTVRNSSETLLGKVAPAGTETPCFNQSGLTTGVTITPSLEDGVTVSRWVVNADGSVYYQYTDTCTIGYDSTASNIQIRLEVEGTPTTTYYANLSFSANGGTGAPSTLYGSSADGTGYVTFTIPSTIPTRSGYTFTGWAANSSGTGTIWYPGGTYTGYGTTTYPGQSHTLYAVWTQDNTGYVWIYSNGWHKYIPWIYSNGWSKCIPWVYSNGWKIGG
;
A
#
# COMPACT_ATOMS: atom_id res chain seq x y z
N MET A 1 41.74 -31.63 -7.21
CA MET A 1 41.56 -31.25 -8.62
C MET A 1 40.65 -30.03 -8.68
N ALA A 2 40.73 -29.22 -9.72
CA ALA A 2 39.78 -28.14 -9.93
C ALA A 2 38.45 -28.69 -10.47
N TYR A 3 37.33 -28.16 -10.08
CA TYR A 3 36.01 -28.55 -10.54
C TYR A 3 35.34 -27.49 -11.40
N GLN A 4 34.32 -27.90 -12.16
CA GLN A 4 33.41 -27.00 -12.87
C GLN A 4 32.11 -26.88 -12.11
N LEU A 5 31.62 -25.63 -11.89
CA LEU A 5 30.34 -25.33 -11.32
C LEU A 5 29.38 -24.80 -12.38
N ARG A 6 28.21 -25.40 -12.47
CA ARG A 6 27.07 -24.87 -13.24
C ARG A 6 25.87 -24.62 -12.34
N LEU A 7 25.31 -23.44 -12.43
CA LEU A 7 24.12 -23.03 -11.64
C LEU A 7 22.94 -22.82 -12.57
N TYR A 8 21.80 -23.38 -12.19
CA TYR A 8 20.55 -23.30 -12.92
C TYR A 8 19.47 -22.69 -12.01
N ALA A 9 18.71 -21.74 -12.52
CA ALA A 9 17.61 -21.11 -11.80
C ALA A 9 16.46 -20.83 -12.77
N PRO A 10 15.22 -21.20 -12.41
CA PRO A 10 14.04 -20.94 -13.25
C PRO A 10 13.78 -19.43 -13.38
N THR A 11 13.17 -19.05 -14.50
CA THR A 11 12.73 -17.67 -14.78
C THR A 11 11.25 -17.48 -14.46
N GLY A 12 10.84 -16.27 -14.14
CA GLY A 12 9.40 -15.93 -13.96
C GLY A 12 8.77 -16.46 -12.68
N VAL A 13 9.58 -16.86 -11.70
CA VAL A 13 9.13 -17.40 -10.40
C VAL A 13 9.62 -16.57 -9.21
N GLY A 14 9.91 -15.30 -9.43
CA GLY A 14 10.31 -14.38 -8.37
C GLY A 14 11.77 -14.46 -7.91
N ILE A 15 12.66 -15.06 -8.70
CA ILE A 15 14.11 -15.01 -8.48
C ILE A 15 14.65 -13.80 -9.26
N THR A 16 15.23 -12.82 -8.56
CA THR A 16 15.76 -11.59 -9.20
C THR A 16 17.23 -11.73 -9.56
N SER A 17 18.03 -12.37 -8.72
CA SER A 17 19.44 -12.65 -8.99
C SER A 17 19.99 -13.77 -8.08
N LEU A 18 21.16 -14.29 -8.44
CA LEU A 18 21.95 -15.20 -7.61
C LEU A 18 23.35 -14.63 -7.48
N THR A 19 23.84 -14.59 -6.25
CA THR A 19 25.21 -14.15 -5.91
C THR A 19 26.07 -15.37 -5.58
N VAL A 20 27.18 -15.55 -6.25
CA VAL A 20 28.12 -16.65 -6.04
C VAL A 20 29.40 -16.11 -5.44
N ARG A 21 29.81 -16.65 -4.28
CA ARG A 21 31.06 -16.30 -3.59
C ARG A 21 31.89 -17.57 -3.36
N ASN A 22 33.19 -17.42 -3.26
CA ASN A 22 34.05 -18.50 -2.79
C ASN A 22 34.10 -18.56 -1.25
N SER A 23 34.76 -19.57 -0.70
CA SER A 23 34.89 -19.74 0.76
C SER A 23 35.68 -18.61 1.46
N SER A 24 36.35 -17.74 0.71
CA SER A 24 37.01 -16.54 1.21
C SER A 24 36.15 -15.28 1.00
N GLU A 25 34.83 -15.40 0.80
CA GLU A 25 33.85 -14.35 0.54
C GLU A 25 34.12 -13.49 -0.72
N THR A 26 35.05 -13.93 -1.59
CA THR A 26 35.30 -13.24 -2.85
C THR A 26 34.14 -13.48 -3.82
N LEU A 27 33.61 -12.38 -4.39
CA LEU A 27 32.55 -12.47 -5.41
C LEU A 27 33.06 -13.13 -6.68
N LEU A 28 32.47 -14.24 -7.06
CA LEU A 28 32.72 -14.94 -8.31
C LEU A 28 31.75 -14.48 -9.41
N GLY A 29 30.53 -14.12 -9.05
CA GLY A 29 29.54 -13.58 -9.97
C GLY A 29 28.23 -13.19 -9.30
N LYS A 30 27.49 -12.28 -9.95
CA LYS A 30 26.09 -11.99 -9.68
C LYS A 30 25.35 -12.13 -11.00
N VAL A 31 24.40 -13.04 -11.08
CA VAL A 31 23.78 -13.47 -12.33
C VAL A 31 22.26 -13.44 -12.22
N ALA A 32 21.58 -13.20 -13.33
CA ALA A 32 20.13 -13.35 -13.42
C ALA A 32 19.76 -14.81 -13.72
N PRO A 33 18.56 -15.29 -13.35
CA PRO A 33 18.02 -16.57 -13.77
C PRO A 33 18.01 -16.70 -15.30
N ALA A 34 18.32 -17.89 -15.82
CA ALA A 34 18.37 -18.16 -17.26
C ALA A 34 17.52 -19.36 -17.70
N GLY A 35 16.73 -19.93 -16.76
CA GLY A 35 15.92 -21.11 -16.98
C GLY A 35 16.53 -22.37 -16.37
N THR A 36 15.87 -23.50 -16.56
CA THR A 36 16.27 -24.79 -15.98
C THR A 36 17.22 -25.59 -16.89
N GLU A 37 17.29 -25.22 -18.16
CA GLU A 37 18.11 -25.94 -19.17
C GLU A 37 19.42 -25.22 -19.51
N THR A 38 19.48 -23.91 -19.27
CA THR A 38 20.65 -23.07 -19.54
C THR A 38 21.27 -22.64 -18.21
N PRO A 39 22.58 -22.89 -17.98
CA PRO A 39 23.21 -22.43 -16.75
C PRO A 39 23.32 -20.91 -16.76
N CYS A 40 22.82 -20.28 -15.71
CA CYS A 40 22.97 -18.84 -15.47
C CYS A 40 24.39 -18.48 -14.98
N PHE A 41 25.11 -19.45 -14.40
CA PHE A 41 26.51 -19.34 -14.01
C PHE A 41 27.27 -20.62 -14.45
N ASN A 42 28.43 -20.44 -15.03
CA ASN A 42 29.27 -21.57 -15.48
C ASN A 42 30.74 -21.16 -15.33
N GLN A 43 31.44 -21.78 -14.40
CA GLN A 43 32.83 -21.51 -14.14
C GLN A 43 33.61 -22.82 -13.91
N SER A 44 34.72 -22.95 -14.59
CA SER A 44 35.69 -24.05 -14.40
C SER A 44 36.91 -23.61 -13.61
N GLY A 45 37.69 -24.54 -13.15
CA GLY A 45 38.96 -24.25 -12.44
C GLY A 45 38.77 -23.83 -10.98
N LEU A 46 37.63 -24.08 -10.37
CA LEU A 46 37.40 -23.79 -8.96
C LEU A 46 38.16 -24.77 -8.06
N THR A 47 38.86 -24.24 -7.07
CA THR A 47 39.67 -24.98 -6.09
C THR A 47 39.30 -24.71 -4.65
N THR A 48 38.18 -23.98 -4.44
CA THR A 48 37.60 -23.61 -3.13
C THR A 48 36.14 -23.95 -3.09
N GLY A 49 35.55 -24.06 -1.91
CA GLY A 49 34.12 -24.15 -1.75
C GLY A 49 33.42 -22.86 -2.22
N VAL A 50 32.12 -22.93 -2.46
CA VAL A 50 31.29 -21.82 -2.90
C VAL A 50 30.02 -21.70 -2.07
N THR A 51 29.55 -20.46 -1.90
CA THR A 51 28.23 -20.12 -1.34
C THR A 51 27.42 -19.39 -2.39
N ILE A 52 26.17 -19.81 -2.57
CA ILE A 52 25.23 -19.21 -3.52
C ILE A 52 24.06 -18.63 -2.70
N THR A 53 23.82 -17.35 -2.87
CA THR A 53 22.73 -16.63 -2.20
C THR A 53 21.76 -16.09 -3.24
N PRO A 54 20.48 -16.50 -3.23
CA PRO A 54 19.48 -15.94 -4.10
C PRO A 54 18.98 -14.58 -3.56
N SER A 55 18.57 -13.71 -4.45
CA SER A 55 17.71 -12.56 -4.15
C SER A 55 16.33 -12.89 -4.69
N LEU A 56 15.33 -12.90 -3.81
CA LEU A 56 13.97 -13.30 -4.12
C LEU A 56 13.03 -12.09 -4.02
N GLU A 57 11.93 -12.14 -4.75
CA GLU A 57 10.80 -11.22 -4.58
C GLU A 57 10.01 -11.58 -3.32
N ASP A 58 9.25 -10.61 -2.78
CA ASP A 58 8.40 -10.85 -1.62
C ASP A 58 7.39 -11.98 -1.90
N GLY A 59 7.16 -12.84 -0.92
CA GLY A 59 6.28 -13.99 -1.03
C GLY A 59 6.90 -15.24 -1.68
N VAL A 60 8.16 -15.17 -2.09
CA VAL A 60 8.92 -16.31 -2.64
C VAL A 60 9.98 -16.75 -1.64
N THR A 61 10.09 -18.05 -1.42
CA THR A 61 11.09 -18.65 -0.53
C THR A 61 11.86 -19.77 -1.24
N VAL A 62 13.04 -20.09 -0.74
CA VAL A 62 13.78 -21.28 -1.23
C VAL A 62 13.04 -22.52 -0.75
N SER A 63 12.62 -23.36 -1.70
CA SER A 63 12.10 -24.69 -1.38
C SER A 63 13.24 -25.66 -1.13
N ARG A 64 14.19 -25.74 -2.05
CA ARG A 64 15.41 -26.52 -1.90
C ARG A 64 16.44 -26.20 -2.98
N TRP A 65 17.66 -26.64 -2.74
CA TRP A 65 18.70 -26.73 -3.72
C TRP A 65 18.93 -28.24 -4.11
N VAL A 66 18.97 -28.49 -5.38
CA VAL A 66 19.32 -29.82 -5.92
C VAL A 66 20.77 -29.77 -6.38
N VAL A 67 21.61 -30.50 -5.73
CA VAL A 67 23.04 -30.54 -6.03
C VAL A 67 23.38 -31.91 -6.64
N ASN A 68 23.96 -31.89 -7.82
CA ASN A 68 24.47 -33.07 -8.51
C ASN A 68 26.00 -32.94 -8.66
N ALA A 69 26.72 -33.78 -7.93
CA ALA A 69 28.17 -33.86 -7.99
C ALA A 69 28.56 -35.17 -8.68
N ASP A 70 29.00 -35.08 -9.93
CA ASP A 70 29.43 -36.25 -10.76
C ASP A 70 28.40 -37.41 -10.75
N GLY A 71 27.11 -37.11 -10.80
CA GLY A 71 26.02 -38.09 -10.81
C GLY A 71 25.41 -38.37 -9.42
N SER A 72 26.07 -37.98 -8.34
CA SER A 72 25.54 -38.12 -6.98
C SER A 72 24.65 -36.92 -6.65
N VAL A 73 23.37 -37.17 -6.36
CA VAL A 73 22.37 -36.11 -6.08
C VAL A 73 22.07 -36.03 -4.60
N TYR A 74 22.13 -34.82 -4.05
CA TYR A 74 21.67 -34.51 -2.69
C TYR A 74 20.93 -33.16 -2.65
N TYR A 75 20.27 -32.88 -1.52
CA TYR A 75 19.41 -31.69 -1.36
C TYR A 75 19.86 -30.84 -0.17
N GLN A 76 19.73 -29.52 -0.30
CA GLN A 76 19.87 -28.58 0.81
C GLN A 76 18.58 -27.79 0.93
N TYR A 77 18.12 -27.59 2.18
CA TYR A 77 16.85 -26.93 2.52
C TYR A 77 17.13 -25.64 3.31
N THR A 78 18.05 -24.85 2.84
CA THR A 78 18.53 -23.61 3.46
C THR A 78 18.38 -22.45 2.48
N ASP A 79 18.28 -21.23 2.99
CA ASP A 79 18.14 -20.02 2.15
C ASP A 79 19.35 -19.82 1.21
N THR A 80 20.49 -20.37 1.57
CA THR A 80 21.70 -20.35 0.75
C THR A 80 22.19 -21.77 0.47
N CYS A 81 22.80 -22.00 -0.70
CA CYS A 81 23.48 -23.26 -1.01
C CYS A 81 24.97 -23.10 -0.73
N THR A 82 25.52 -23.98 0.12
CA THR A 82 26.97 -24.01 0.38
C THR A 82 27.54 -25.34 -0.06
N ILE A 83 28.54 -25.28 -0.93
CA ILE A 83 29.30 -26.46 -1.42
C ILE A 83 30.69 -26.37 -0.84
N GLY A 84 31.06 -27.37 -0.04
CA GLY A 84 32.45 -27.56 0.37
C GLY A 84 33.34 -27.94 -0.82
N TYR A 85 34.62 -27.62 -0.71
CA TYR A 85 35.58 -28.11 -1.71
C TYR A 85 35.78 -29.63 -1.54
N ASP A 86 35.43 -30.35 -2.59
CA ASP A 86 35.75 -31.79 -2.71
C ASP A 86 36.75 -31.99 -3.83
N SER A 87 37.96 -32.49 -3.49
CA SER A 87 39.00 -32.72 -4.47
C SER A 87 38.72 -33.88 -5.44
N THR A 88 37.65 -34.63 -5.20
CA THR A 88 37.26 -35.78 -6.05
C THR A 88 36.17 -35.35 -7.08
N ALA A 89 35.38 -34.35 -6.79
CA ALA A 89 34.36 -33.89 -7.72
C ALA A 89 34.98 -33.08 -8.86
N SER A 90 34.56 -33.38 -10.08
CA SER A 90 35.01 -32.70 -11.31
C SER A 90 33.93 -31.80 -11.91
N ASN A 91 32.66 -32.10 -11.69
CA ASN A 91 31.53 -31.36 -12.25
C ASN A 91 30.39 -31.30 -11.23
N ILE A 92 30.06 -30.09 -10.83
CA ILE A 92 28.96 -29.81 -9.89
C ILE A 92 27.89 -29.00 -10.59
N GLN A 93 26.68 -29.53 -10.60
CA GLN A 93 25.49 -28.85 -11.10
C GLN A 93 24.56 -28.54 -9.93
N ILE A 94 24.09 -27.28 -9.83
CA ILE A 94 23.21 -26.86 -8.78
C ILE A 94 21.95 -26.25 -9.42
N ARG A 95 20.77 -26.69 -8.97
CA ARG A 95 19.50 -26.15 -9.35
C ARG A 95 18.81 -25.58 -8.13
N LEU A 96 18.35 -24.31 -8.23
CA LEU A 96 17.48 -23.70 -7.25
C LEU A 96 16.02 -24.05 -7.57
N GLU A 97 15.29 -24.50 -6.56
CA GLU A 97 13.83 -24.63 -6.57
C GLU A 97 13.25 -23.69 -5.53
N VAL A 98 12.22 -22.94 -5.91
CA VAL A 98 11.52 -21.97 -5.05
C VAL A 98 10.05 -22.33 -4.95
N GLU A 99 9.42 -21.87 -3.89
CA GLU A 99 7.97 -21.96 -3.68
C GLU A 99 7.40 -20.59 -3.33
N GLY A 100 6.08 -20.48 -3.41
CA GLY A 100 5.35 -19.20 -3.24
C GLY A 100 5.13 -18.49 -4.57
N THR A 101 4.35 -17.46 -4.52
CA THR A 101 4.07 -16.58 -5.65
C THR A 101 4.62 -15.20 -5.37
N PRO A 102 5.28 -14.56 -6.33
CA PRO A 102 5.68 -13.16 -6.16
C PRO A 102 4.48 -12.29 -5.83
N THR A 103 4.58 -11.52 -4.76
CA THR A 103 3.55 -10.57 -4.36
C THR A 103 4.00 -9.16 -4.71
N THR A 104 3.22 -8.48 -5.55
CA THR A 104 3.47 -7.08 -5.85
C THR A 104 2.82 -6.22 -4.78
N THR A 105 3.62 -5.45 -4.04
CA THR A 105 3.10 -4.48 -3.07
C THR A 105 2.73 -3.18 -3.77
N TYR A 106 1.49 -2.74 -3.55
CA TYR A 106 0.97 -1.47 -4.02
C TYR A 106 0.88 -0.48 -2.86
N TYR A 107 1.23 0.77 -3.11
CA TYR A 107 1.23 1.86 -2.13
C TYR A 107 0.26 2.95 -2.57
N ALA A 108 -0.44 3.54 -1.61
CA ALA A 108 -1.26 4.73 -1.81
C ALA A 108 -1.22 5.63 -0.57
N ASN A 109 -1.62 6.89 -0.75
CA ASN A 109 -1.85 7.80 0.36
C ASN A 109 -3.21 8.49 0.21
N LEU A 110 -3.86 8.76 1.34
CA LEU A 110 -5.15 9.42 1.42
C LEU A 110 -5.04 10.69 2.25
N SER A 111 -5.18 11.83 1.60
CA SER A 111 -5.17 13.16 2.20
C SER A 111 -6.59 13.68 2.42
N PHE A 112 -6.77 14.59 3.38
CA PHE A 112 -8.04 15.18 3.71
C PHE A 112 -7.96 16.70 3.59
N SER A 113 -8.89 17.28 2.86
CA SER A 113 -9.06 18.74 2.75
C SER A 113 -10.27 19.19 3.56
N ALA A 114 -10.10 20.15 4.45
CA ALA A 114 -11.21 20.74 5.19
C ALA A 114 -12.15 21.56 4.31
N ASN A 115 -11.82 21.83 3.05
CA ASN A 115 -12.66 22.46 2.03
C ASN A 115 -13.38 23.73 2.55
N GLY A 116 -12.60 24.69 3.05
CA GLY A 116 -13.09 25.92 3.64
C GLY A 116 -13.36 25.86 5.14
N GLY A 117 -13.12 24.72 5.78
CA GLY A 117 -13.09 24.55 7.24
C GLY A 117 -11.66 24.42 7.78
N THR A 118 -11.54 23.89 9.00
CA THR A 118 -10.27 23.62 9.70
C THR A 118 -10.32 22.26 10.41
N GLY A 119 -9.15 21.71 10.78
CA GLY A 119 -9.09 20.47 11.56
C GLY A 119 -9.31 19.19 10.74
N ALA A 120 -8.95 19.18 9.46
CA ALA A 120 -8.93 17.95 8.67
C ALA A 120 -7.93 16.94 9.26
N PRO A 121 -8.19 15.61 9.14
CA PRO A 121 -7.25 14.58 9.53
C PRO A 121 -5.91 14.69 8.79
N SER A 122 -4.86 14.14 9.39
CA SER A 122 -3.55 13.98 8.73
C SER A 122 -3.65 12.97 7.59
N THR A 123 -2.73 13.07 6.63
CA THR A 123 -2.60 12.11 5.54
C THR A 123 -2.31 10.71 6.06
N LEU A 124 -3.01 9.72 5.54
CA LEU A 124 -2.78 8.30 5.79
C LEU A 124 -1.91 7.72 4.68
N TYR A 125 -1.03 6.80 5.04
CA TYR A 125 -0.23 6.01 4.11
C TYR A 125 -0.59 4.54 4.28
N GLY A 126 -0.73 3.82 3.19
CA GLY A 126 -1.10 2.42 3.20
C GLY A 126 -0.45 1.63 2.08
N SER A 127 -0.48 0.32 2.25
CA SER A 127 -0.04 -0.63 1.24
C SER A 127 -0.94 -1.87 1.22
N SER A 128 -0.94 -2.56 0.11
CA SER A 128 -1.61 -3.85 -0.08
C SER A 128 -0.74 -4.75 -0.94
N ALA A 129 -0.65 -6.03 -0.57
CA ALA A 129 0.07 -7.07 -1.29
C ALA A 129 -0.88 -8.20 -1.76
N ASP A 130 -2.17 -7.89 -1.94
CA ASP A 130 -3.20 -8.86 -2.34
C ASP A 130 -3.31 -9.08 -3.85
N GLY A 131 -2.45 -8.43 -4.63
CA GLY A 131 -2.41 -8.52 -6.08
C GLY A 131 -3.53 -7.76 -6.81
N THR A 132 -4.46 -7.12 -6.09
CA THR A 132 -5.58 -6.38 -6.70
C THR A 132 -5.20 -5.03 -7.24
N GLY A 133 -4.10 -4.46 -6.76
CA GLY A 133 -3.66 -3.10 -7.09
C GLY A 133 -4.39 -2.00 -6.32
N TYR A 134 -5.22 -2.35 -5.33
CA TYR A 134 -5.98 -1.41 -4.52
C TYR A 134 -5.51 -1.40 -3.07
N VAL A 135 -5.59 -0.21 -2.45
CA VAL A 135 -5.26 0.01 -1.03
C VAL A 135 -6.49 0.56 -0.32
N THR A 136 -6.85 -0.03 0.81
CA THR A 136 -8.01 0.35 1.60
C THR A 136 -7.59 1.11 2.87
N PHE A 137 -8.28 2.21 3.16
CA PHE A 137 -8.06 3.08 4.31
C PHE A 137 -9.30 3.13 5.18
N THR A 138 -9.11 3.10 6.50
CA THR A 138 -10.18 3.47 7.44
C THR A 138 -10.17 4.99 7.63
N ILE A 139 -11.28 5.65 7.34
CA ILE A 139 -11.41 7.10 7.47
C ILE A 139 -11.40 7.47 8.95
N PRO A 140 -10.53 8.41 9.39
CA PRO A 140 -10.47 8.82 10.79
C PRO A 140 -11.80 9.36 11.31
N SER A 141 -12.04 9.18 12.60
CA SER A 141 -13.23 9.74 13.29
C SER A 141 -13.15 11.25 13.50
N THR A 142 -12.00 11.86 13.26
CA THR A 142 -11.81 13.32 13.36
C THR A 142 -12.68 14.04 12.33
N ILE A 143 -13.52 14.96 12.82
CA ILE A 143 -14.44 15.77 12.02
C ILE A 143 -13.90 17.19 11.93
N PRO A 144 -13.72 17.77 10.73
CA PRO A 144 -13.34 19.16 10.57
C PRO A 144 -14.48 20.09 11.00
N THR A 145 -14.18 21.36 11.23
CA THR A 145 -15.16 22.37 11.63
C THR A 145 -15.18 23.55 10.67
N ARG A 146 -16.36 24.14 10.46
CA ARG A 146 -16.54 25.35 9.66
C ARG A 146 -17.66 26.18 10.26
N SER A 147 -17.40 27.48 10.55
CA SER A 147 -18.39 28.35 11.14
C SER A 147 -19.61 28.52 10.25
N GLY A 148 -20.81 28.29 10.79
CA GLY A 148 -22.09 28.39 10.06
C GLY A 148 -22.39 27.25 9.10
N TYR A 149 -21.68 26.12 9.25
CA TYR A 149 -21.87 24.92 8.44
C TYR A 149 -21.80 23.67 9.28
N THR A 150 -22.58 22.67 8.90
CA THR A 150 -22.53 21.31 9.46
C THR A 150 -21.79 20.39 8.49
N PHE A 151 -20.84 19.62 9.02
CA PHE A 151 -20.14 18.58 8.26
C PHE A 151 -21.08 17.42 7.95
N THR A 152 -21.12 17.00 6.67
CA THR A 152 -22.00 15.93 6.21
C THR A 152 -21.27 14.71 5.69
N GLY A 153 -19.95 14.78 5.51
CA GLY A 153 -19.13 13.66 5.04
C GLY A 153 -17.96 14.10 4.18
N TRP A 154 -17.36 13.18 3.51
CA TRP A 154 -16.21 13.36 2.63
C TRP A 154 -16.57 13.00 1.19
N ALA A 155 -16.09 13.75 0.21
CA ALA A 155 -16.24 13.45 -1.22
C ALA A 155 -14.90 13.49 -1.94
N ALA A 156 -14.79 12.80 -3.09
CA ALA A 156 -13.57 12.78 -3.91
C ALA A 156 -13.31 14.09 -4.69
N ASN A 157 -14.22 15.08 -4.58
CA ASN A 157 -14.07 16.38 -5.23
C ASN A 157 -14.53 17.51 -4.29
N SER A 158 -14.01 18.71 -4.53
CA SER A 158 -14.30 19.89 -3.70
C SER A 158 -15.74 20.42 -3.79
N SER A 159 -16.49 20.04 -4.84
CA SER A 159 -17.91 20.38 -4.99
C SER A 159 -18.84 19.49 -4.16
N GLY A 160 -18.32 18.43 -3.53
CA GLY A 160 -19.11 17.56 -2.65
C GLY A 160 -20.13 16.70 -3.39
N THR A 161 -19.89 16.41 -4.67
CA THR A 161 -20.80 15.60 -5.50
C THR A 161 -20.34 14.16 -5.59
N GLY A 162 -21.27 13.25 -5.88
CA GLY A 162 -20.99 11.82 -6.04
C GLY A 162 -21.07 11.05 -4.73
N THR A 163 -20.20 10.05 -4.58
CA THR A 163 -20.17 9.20 -3.38
C THR A 163 -19.71 9.99 -2.17
N ILE A 164 -20.40 9.81 -1.05
CA ILE A 164 -20.06 10.39 0.24
C ILE A 164 -19.54 9.28 1.16
N TRP A 165 -18.38 9.51 1.72
CA TRP A 165 -17.76 8.67 2.74
C TRP A 165 -17.90 9.30 4.12
N TYR A 166 -18.05 8.47 5.14
CA TYR A 166 -18.27 8.92 6.53
C TYR A 166 -17.08 8.56 7.42
N PRO A 167 -16.85 9.32 8.50
CA PRO A 167 -15.89 8.96 9.52
C PRO A 167 -16.11 7.54 10.05
N GLY A 168 -15.01 6.76 10.20
CA GLY A 168 -15.06 5.34 10.57
C GLY A 168 -15.37 4.38 9.42
N GLY A 169 -15.81 4.88 8.26
CA GLY A 169 -16.01 4.08 7.05
C GLY A 169 -14.69 3.78 6.33
N THR A 170 -14.78 3.10 5.20
CA THR A 170 -13.62 2.73 4.39
C THR A 170 -13.61 3.45 3.05
N TYR A 171 -12.41 3.80 2.60
CA TYR A 171 -12.11 4.30 1.27
C TYR A 171 -11.11 3.37 0.61
N THR A 172 -11.38 2.93 -0.62
CA THR A 172 -10.47 2.11 -1.41
C THR A 172 -10.05 2.88 -2.66
N GLY A 173 -8.75 3.03 -2.84
CA GLY A 173 -8.15 3.69 -3.99
C GLY A 173 -7.11 2.79 -4.64
N TYR A 174 -6.84 2.96 -5.94
CA TYR A 174 -5.77 2.23 -6.59
C TYR A 174 -4.40 2.75 -6.12
N GLY A 175 -3.44 1.83 -6.08
CA GLY A 175 -2.07 2.07 -5.67
C GLY A 175 -1.08 1.99 -6.82
N THR A 176 0.18 2.32 -6.54
CA THR A 176 1.33 2.10 -7.44
C THR A 176 2.40 1.31 -6.71
N THR A 177 3.28 0.67 -7.46
CA THR A 177 4.38 -0.15 -6.89
C THR A 177 5.53 0.66 -6.31
N THR A 178 5.50 1.99 -6.44
CA THR A 178 6.54 2.89 -5.94
C THR A 178 6.01 3.69 -4.75
N TYR A 179 6.69 3.63 -3.61
CA TYR A 179 6.40 4.44 -2.42
C TYR A 179 6.67 5.93 -2.69
N PRO A 180 5.88 6.89 -2.19
CA PRO A 180 4.76 6.79 -1.23
C PRO A 180 3.41 6.39 -1.85
N GLY A 181 3.37 6.02 -3.12
CA GLY A 181 2.18 5.51 -3.78
C GLY A 181 1.33 6.56 -4.47
N GLN A 182 0.20 6.11 -4.98
CA GLN A 182 -0.81 6.97 -5.60
C GLN A 182 -1.48 7.87 -4.56
N SER A 183 -1.61 9.14 -4.88
CA SER A 183 -2.26 10.11 -3.99
C SER A 183 -3.75 10.21 -4.29
N HIS A 184 -4.55 10.14 -3.24
CA HIS A 184 -5.99 10.40 -3.23
C HIS A 184 -6.31 11.53 -2.26
N THR A 185 -7.36 12.30 -2.53
CA THR A 185 -7.80 13.38 -1.64
C THR A 185 -9.31 13.31 -1.44
N LEU A 186 -9.72 13.35 -0.19
CA LEU A 186 -11.12 13.55 0.19
C LEU A 186 -11.32 14.97 0.71
N TYR A 187 -12.41 15.59 0.26
CA TYR A 187 -12.82 16.95 0.59
C TYR A 187 -14.01 16.92 1.51
N ALA A 188 -13.98 17.74 2.58
CA ALA A 188 -15.13 17.90 3.46
C ALA A 188 -16.33 18.47 2.71
N VAL A 189 -17.48 17.85 2.93
CA VAL A 189 -18.76 18.27 2.40
C VAL A 189 -19.53 18.99 3.51
N TRP A 190 -20.05 20.16 3.19
CA TRP A 190 -20.67 21.07 4.13
C TRP A 190 -22.11 21.37 3.73
N THR A 191 -23.00 21.32 4.70
CA THR A 191 -24.33 21.91 4.57
C THR A 191 -24.35 23.21 5.35
N GLN A 192 -24.77 24.30 4.71
CA GLN A 192 -24.90 25.56 5.38
C GLN A 192 -25.99 25.46 6.45
N ASP A 193 -25.67 25.89 7.66
CA ASP A 193 -26.64 25.95 8.72
C ASP A 193 -27.71 27.01 8.36
N ASN A 194 -28.93 26.56 8.17
CA ASN A 194 -30.03 27.46 7.98
C ASN A 194 -30.29 28.18 9.31
N THR A 195 -29.58 29.28 9.52
CA THR A 195 -29.98 30.22 10.56
C THR A 195 -31.21 30.95 10.03
N GLY A 196 -32.40 30.45 10.37
CA GLY A 196 -33.63 31.16 10.13
C GLY A 196 -33.52 32.53 10.78
N TYR A 197 -33.77 33.59 10.00
CA TYR A 197 -33.82 34.96 10.51
C TYR A 197 -35.26 35.41 10.54
N VAL A 198 -35.62 36.14 11.59
CA VAL A 198 -36.88 36.94 11.62
C VAL A 198 -36.52 38.36 11.26
N TRP A 199 -37.26 38.93 10.30
CA TRP A 199 -37.20 40.35 10.01
C TRP A 199 -38.27 41.03 10.83
N ILE A 200 -37.88 41.94 11.71
CA ILE A 200 -38.78 42.75 12.52
C ILE A 200 -38.71 44.19 12.04
N TYR A 201 -39.87 44.80 11.76
CA TYR A 201 -39.96 46.20 11.41
C TYR A 201 -40.10 47.02 12.69
N SER A 202 -39.05 47.79 13.01
CA SER A 202 -39.01 48.73 14.12
C SER A 202 -38.07 49.87 13.72
N ASN A 203 -38.59 51.01 13.23
CA ASN A 203 -37.75 52.03 12.58
C ASN A 203 -36.90 51.57 11.38
N GLY A 204 -37.38 50.58 10.63
CA GLY A 204 -36.69 49.90 9.55
C GLY A 204 -36.73 48.40 9.74
N TRP A 205 -36.35 47.67 8.68
CA TRP A 205 -36.25 46.22 8.73
C TRP A 205 -34.93 45.76 9.41
N HIS A 206 -35.05 45.00 10.49
CA HIS A 206 -33.94 44.45 11.25
C HIS A 206 -33.96 42.93 11.19
N LYS A 207 -32.81 42.34 10.99
CA LYS A 207 -32.60 40.87 10.91
C LYS A 207 -32.24 40.34 12.29
N TYR A 208 -33.02 39.39 12.80
CA TYR A 208 -32.79 38.77 14.09
C TYR A 208 -32.73 37.25 13.92
N ILE A 209 -31.90 36.60 14.75
CA ILE A 209 -31.91 35.16 14.94
C ILE A 209 -32.83 34.88 16.12
N PRO A 210 -33.98 34.23 15.91
CA PRO A 210 -34.88 33.94 17.03
C PRO A 210 -34.27 32.86 17.93
N TRP A 211 -34.35 33.12 19.22
CA TRP A 211 -33.97 32.15 20.25
C TRP A 211 -35.18 31.83 21.11
N ILE A 212 -35.39 30.56 21.44
CA ILE A 212 -36.40 30.15 22.42
C ILE A 212 -35.69 29.54 23.63
N TYR A 213 -36.26 29.77 24.80
CA TYR A 213 -35.85 29.18 26.05
C TYR A 213 -36.77 27.99 26.38
N SER A 214 -36.21 26.78 26.26
CA SER A 214 -36.88 25.54 26.67
C SER A 214 -35.77 24.59 27.08
N ASN A 215 -35.54 24.40 28.39
CA ASN A 215 -34.37 23.67 28.92
C ASN A 215 -33.01 24.21 28.45
N GLY A 216 -32.91 25.50 28.21
CA GLY A 216 -31.75 26.19 27.63
C GLY A 216 -32.12 27.00 26.40
N TRP A 217 -31.24 27.93 26.01
CA TRP A 217 -31.44 28.75 24.82
C TRP A 217 -31.16 27.92 23.55
N SER A 218 -32.14 27.83 22.68
CA SER A 218 -32.00 27.14 21.37
C SER A 218 -32.45 28.07 20.25
N LYS A 219 -31.76 28.02 19.13
CA LYS A 219 -32.21 28.69 17.91
C LYS A 219 -33.49 28.02 17.42
N CYS A 220 -34.50 28.80 17.03
CA CYS A 220 -35.69 28.26 16.42
C CYS A 220 -35.81 28.69 14.96
N ILE A 221 -36.45 27.85 14.16
CA ILE A 221 -36.87 28.22 12.80
C ILE A 221 -38.21 28.96 12.95
N PRO A 222 -38.32 30.24 12.54
CA PRO A 222 -39.56 30.98 12.69
C PRO A 222 -40.66 30.46 11.76
N TRP A 223 -41.84 30.31 12.29
CA TRP A 223 -43.05 30.08 11.50
C TRP A 223 -43.71 31.45 11.17
N VAL A 224 -44.04 31.62 9.90
CA VAL A 224 -44.72 32.84 9.44
C VAL A 224 -46.19 32.51 9.12
N TYR A 225 -47.11 33.27 9.66
CA TYR A 225 -48.52 33.15 9.31
C TYR A 225 -48.80 33.89 8.00
N SER A 226 -49.05 33.15 6.94
CA SER A 226 -49.44 33.64 5.62
C SER A 226 -50.32 32.60 4.97
N ASN A 227 -51.63 32.73 5.01
CA ASN A 227 -52.60 31.70 4.54
C ASN A 227 -52.34 30.30 5.15
N GLY A 228 -52.00 30.23 6.42
CA GLY A 228 -51.53 29.08 7.16
C GLY A 228 -50.08 29.26 7.61
N TRP A 229 -49.69 28.56 8.70
CA TRP A 229 -48.31 28.58 9.21
C TRP A 229 -47.36 27.92 8.24
N LYS A 230 -46.30 28.62 7.86
CA LYS A 230 -45.22 28.11 7.01
C LYS A 230 -43.89 28.34 7.70
N ILE A 231 -42.95 27.44 7.47
CA ILE A 231 -41.54 27.62 7.88
C ILE A 231 -40.98 28.79 7.07
N GLY A 232 -40.49 29.81 7.75
CA GLY A 232 -39.76 30.92 7.10
C GLY A 232 -38.46 30.40 6.52
N GLY A 233 -38.27 30.51 5.21
CA GLY A 233 -37.05 30.20 4.48
C GLY A 233 -35.94 31.24 4.71
#